data_dd64f1b32d08234849a01c295685c273
#
_entry.id   dd64f1b32d08234849a01c295685c273
#
_cell.length_a   1.000
_cell.length_b   1.000
_cell.length_c   1.000
_cell.angle_alpha   90.00
_cell.angle_beta   90.00
_cell.angle_gamma   90.00
#
_symmetry.space_group_name_H-M   'P 1'
#
loop_
_entity.id
_entity.type
_entity.pdbx_description
1 polymer ?
#
loop_
_entity_poly.entity_id
_entity_poly.type
_entity_poly.pdbx_seq_one_letter_code
_entity_poly.pdbx_strand_id
1 'polypeptide(L)'
;MRLNVLIFLSAAMVMVCGNAHAQQDAAAQAAESEVMAEKVPPEVVASAVAAVTKLGEDVVLGRYQVAVERMNPVWKERAAARMGGMAALEKQLAGVAAQMMQQGISMISFKPTGQPRTYEVSPGKKIIRENGVDVERLVHTKWLVLVPTVTKFRILQEGNPRPILIESTSYQVAISDKNANDWTFIDGASLKPSDLRGIFITLPQDMELPPVGKREIR
;
A
#
# COMPACT_ATOMS: atom_id res chain seq x y z
N MET A 1 25.07 4.78 -50.29
CA MET A 1 25.69 5.98 -50.92
C MET A 1 25.72 7.08 -49.85
N ARG A 2 26.94 7.32 -49.34
CA ARG A 2 27.54 8.58 -48.81
C ARG A 2 26.62 9.42 -47.88
N LEU A 3 26.85 9.43 -46.55
CA LEU A 3 27.87 10.21 -45.84
C LEU A 3 27.69 11.75 -46.01
N ASN A 4 27.28 12.45 -44.96
CA ASN A 4 27.95 13.68 -44.60
C ASN A 4 27.71 14.04 -43.10
N VAL A 5 28.83 14.10 -42.41
CA VAL A 5 29.11 14.64 -41.10
C VAL A 5 29.13 16.17 -41.19
N LEU A 6 28.48 16.87 -40.27
CA LEU A 6 28.89 18.23 -39.93
C LEU A 6 28.80 18.47 -38.44
N ILE A 7 29.96 18.67 -37.88
CA ILE A 7 30.29 19.10 -36.53
C ILE A 7 29.98 20.61 -36.43
N PHE A 8 29.20 21.02 -35.40
CA PHE A 8 29.28 22.38 -34.87
C PHE A 8 29.49 22.34 -33.37
N LEU A 9 30.69 22.66 -32.98
CA LEU A 9 31.14 23.00 -31.66
C LEU A 9 30.71 24.44 -31.39
N SER A 10 29.88 24.69 -30.38
CA SER A 10 29.69 26.02 -29.80
C SER A 10 29.56 25.90 -28.28
N ALA A 11 30.58 26.37 -27.61
CA ALA A 11 30.63 26.56 -26.17
C ALA A 11 29.58 27.59 -25.73
N ALA A 12 28.71 27.20 -24.81
CA ALA A 12 27.96 28.12 -24.00
C ALA A 12 28.19 27.74 -22.53
N MET A 13 29.10 28.45 -21.90
CA MET A 13 29.31 28.49 -20.48
C MET A 13 28.13 29.24 -19.87
N VAL A 14 27.14 28.50 -19.35
CA VAL A 14 26.03 29.09 -18.58
C VAL A 14 26.24 28.76 -17.11
N MET A 15 26.34 29.82 -16.34
CA MET A 15 26.51 29.86 -14.88
C MET A 15 25.62 28.86 -14.14
N VAL A 16 26.26 27.91 -13.45
CA VAL A 16 25.66 27.09 -12.42
C VAL A 16 25.78 27.82 -11.08
N CYS A 17 24.83 28.67 -10.77
CA CYS A 17 24.75 29.33 -9.45
C CYS A 17 23.33 29.40 -8.87
N GLY A 18 22.41 28.51 -9.29
CA GLY A 18 21.00 28.54 -8.83
C GLY A 18 20.51 27.32 -8.04
N ASN A 19 21.22 26.17 -8.08
CA ASN A 19 20.67 24.92 -7.55
C ASN A 19 21.23 24.46 -6.19
N ALA A 20 22.21 25.15 -5.62
CA ALA A 20 22.82 24.70 -4.36
C ALA A 20 21.90 24.92 -3.14
N HIS A 21 21.10 25.98 -3.12
CA HIS A 21 20.20 26.23 -1.99
C HIS A 21 18.99 25.30 -1.95
N ALA A 22 18.38 25.03 -3.09
CA ALA A 22 17.22 24.12 -3.16
C ALA A 22 17.60 22.65 -2.82
N GLN A 23 18.82 22.22 -3.14
CA GLN A 23 19.31 20.90 -2.74
C GLN A 23 19.70 20.83 -1.26
N GLN A 24 20.19 21.91 -0.67
CA GLN A 24 20.47 21.96 0.76
C GLN A 24 19.19 21.96 1.59
N ASP A 25 18.14 22.67 1.17
CA ASP A 25 16.85 22.68 1.86
C ASP A 25 16.15 21.32 1.77
N ALA A 26 16.23 20.64 0.62
CA ALA A 26 15.70 19.29 0.45
C ALA A 26 16.47 18.24 1.27
N ALA A 27 17.80 18.37 1.36
CA ALA A 27 18.64 17.49 2.17
C ALA A 27 18.44 17.75 3.68
N ALA A 28 18.24 19.01 4.10
CA ALA A 28 17.93 19.35 5.47
C ALA A 28 16.54 18.84 5.88
N GLN A 29 15.52 18.96 5.01
CA GLN A 29 14.19 18.40 5.25
C GLN A 29 14.19 16.86 5.27
N ALA A 30 14.99 16.21 4.43
CA ALA A 30 15.16 14.76 4.46
C ALA A 30 15.89 14.31 5.75
N ALA A 31 16.92 15.03 6.19
CA ALA A 31 17.64 14.75 7.43
C ALA A 31 16.76 15.01 8.68
N GLU A 32 15.92 16.05 8.68
CA GLU A 32 14.94 16.27 9.75
C GLU A 32 13.86 15.19 9.78
N SER A 33 13.47 14.66 8.63
CA SER A 33 12.54 13.51 8.54
C SER A 33 13.18 12.22 9.05
N GLU A 34 14.48 11.98 8.81
CA GLU A 34 15.20 10.81 9.33
C GLU A 34 15.39 10.84 10.85
N VAL A 35 15.57 12.01 11.44
CA VAL A 35 15.73 12.17 12.89
C VAL A 35 14.43 11.92 13.66
N MET A 36 13.27 12.00 12.99
CA MET A 36 11.94 11.83 13.59
C MET A 36 11.25 10.51 13.21
N ALA A 37 11.86 9.66 12.40
CA ALA A 37 11.33 8.35 12.08
C ALA A 37 11.50 7.40 13.28
N GLU A 38 10.51 7.37 14.16
CA GLU A 38 10.44 6.41 15.25
C GLU A 38 10.36 4.99 14.64
N LYS A 39 11.25 4.10 15.07
CA LYS A 39 11.20 2.71 14.63
C LYS A 39 9.86 2.12 15.06
N VAL A 40 9.06 1.65 14.08
CA VAL A 40 7.75 1.06 14.37
C VAL A 40 7.89 -0.06 15.41
N PRO A 41 7.18 0.02 16.55
CA PRO A 41 7.28 -0.96 17.60
C PRO A 41 6.92 -2.37 17.12
N PRO A 42 7.63 -3.43 17.55
CA PRO A 42 7.34 -4.80 17.12
C PRO A 42 5.91 -5.25 17.41
N GLU A 43 5.31 -4.78 18.49
CA GLU A 43 3.92 -5.05 18.86
C GLU A 43 2.91 -4.47 17.89
N VAL A 44 3.21 -3.31 17.29
CA VAL A 44 2.40 -2.70 16.23
C VAL A 44 2.44 -3.56 14.97
N VAL A 45 3.63 -4.03 14.59
CA VAL A 45 3.80 -4.94 13.45
C VAL A 45 3.05 -6.25 13.69
N ALA A 46 3.18 -6.83 14.88
CA ALA A 46 2.46 -8.05 15.25
C ALA A 46 0.94 -7.86 15.22
N SER A 47 0.45 -6.72 15.71
CA SER A 47 -0.96 -6.35 15.67
C SER A 47 -1.49 -6.22 14.23
N ALA A 48 -0.73 -5.57 13.33
CA ALA A 48 -1.09 -5.46 11.92
C ALA A 48 -1.16 -6.85 11.24
N VAL A 49 -0.16 -7.70 11.47
CA VAL A 49 -0.13 -9.06 10.94
C VAL A 49 -1.30 -9.89 11.45
N ALA A 50 -1.62 -9.80 12.75
CA ALA A 50 -2.78 -10.48 13.35
C ALA A 50 -4.09 -9.99 12.71
N ALA A 51 -4.24 -8.68 12.48
CA ALA A 51 -5.42 -8.12 11.83
C ALA A 51 -5.57 -8.58 10.37
N VAL A 52 -4.48 -8.67 9.60
CA VAL A 52 -4.47 -9.24 8.24
C VAL A 52 -4.79 -10.73 8.26
N THR A 53 -4.29 -11.48 9.24
CA THR A 53 -4.62 -12.91 9.44
C THR A 53 -6.11 -13.07 9.65
N LYS A 54 -6.69 -12.29 10.56
CA LYS A 54 -8.12 -12.32 10.86
C LYS A 54 -8.98 -11.97 9.64
N LEU A 55 -8.59 -10.93 8.88
CA LEU A 55 -9.22 -10.58 7.61
C LEU A 55 -9.21 -11.79 6.65
N GLY A 56 -8.05 -12.44 6.52
CA GLY A 56 -7.89 -13.62 5.66
C GLY A 56 -8.78 -14.79 6.07
N GLU A 57 -8.88 -15.09 7.36
CA GLU A 57 -9.77 -16.11 7.91
C GLU A 57 -11.24 -15.82 7.58
N ASP A 58 -11.67 -14.59 7.77
CA ASP A 58 -13.05 -14.19 7.47
C ASP A 58 -13.37 -14.33 5.97
N VAL A 59 -12.45 -13.91 5.09
CA VAL A 59 -12.63 -14.00 3.64
C VAL A 59 -12.63 -15.46 3.16
N VAL A 60 -11.77 -16.33 3.71
CA VAL A 60 -11.74 -17.77 3.41
C VAL A 60 -13.06 -18.44 3.83
N LEU A 61 -13.68 -17.98 4.92
CA LEU A 61 -15.00 -18.44 5.36
C LEU A 61 -16.16 -17.83 4.56
N GLY A 62 -15.87 -17.07 3.50
CA GLY A 62 -16.90 -16.44 2.65
C GLY A 62 -17.47 -15.14 3.22
N ARG A 63 -16.90 -14.60 4.29
CA ARG A 63 -17.33 -13.34 4.93
C ARG A 63 -16.74 -12.13 4.22
N TYR A 64 -16.95 -12.04 2.92
CA TYR A 64 -16.36 -10.98 2.07
C TYR A 64 -16.76 -9.56 2.49
N GLN A 65 -17.91 -9.43 3.16
CA GLN A 65 -18.39 -8.15 3.68
C GLN A 65 -17.40 -7.47 4.62
N VAL A 66 -16.65 -8.25 5.41
CA VAL A 66 -15.61 -7.72 6.32
C VAL A 66 -14.52 -6.97 5.55
N ALA A 67 -14.13 -7.44 4.35
CA ALA A 67 -13.13 -6.76 3.53
C ALA A 67 -13.64 -5.38 3.04
N VAL A 68 -14.93 -5.24 2.80
CA VAL A 68 -15.57 -3.96 2.42
C VAL A 68 -15.67 -3.03 3.61
N GLU A 69 -16.07 -3.54 4.77
CA GLU A 69 -16.21 -2.76 6.01
C GLU A 69 -14.87 -2.25 6.51
N ARG A 70 -13.83 -3.08 6.43
CA ARG A 70 -12.46 -2.76 6.84
C ARG A 70 -11.61 -2.10 5.76
N MET A 71 -12.18 -1.80 4.59
CA MET A 71 -11.47 -1.05 3.56
C MET A 71 -11.11 0.35 4.08
N ASN A 72 -9.88 0.79 3.81
CA ASN A 72 -9.45 2.14 4.20
C ASN A 72 -10.40 3.21 3.66
N PRO A 73 -10.94 4.12 4.49
CA PRO A 73 -11.98 5.07 4.09
C PRO A 73 -11.58 5.93 2.89
N VAL A 74 -10.37 6.50 2.89
CA VAL A 74 -9.89 7.35 1.79
C VAL A 74 -9.74 6.55 0.49
N TRP A 75 -9.30 5.31 0.59
CA TRP A 75 -9.22 4.42 -0.57
C TRP A 75 -10.62 4.04 -1.09
N LYS A 76 -11.54 3.75 -0.17
CA LYS A 76 -12.94 3.42 -0.48
C LYS A 76 -13.62 4.55 -1.23
N GLU A 77 -13.46 5.80 -0.79
CA GLU A 77 -13.97 6.99 -1.47
C GLU A 77 -13.39 7.17 -2.87
N ARG A 78 -12.07 6.98 -3.04
CA ARG A 78 -11.43 7.04 -4.36
C ARG A 78 -11.90 5.93 -5.30
N ALA A 79 -12.06 4.72 -4.79
CA ALA A 79 -12.59 3.61 -5.57
C ALA A 79 -14.04 3.90 -6.00
N ALA A 80 -14.88 4.38 -5.08
CA ALA A 80 -16.24 4.78 -5.36
C ALA A 80 -16.33 5.87 -6.44
N ALA A 81 -15.49 6.90 -6.36
CA ALA A 81 -15.45 7.97 -7.36
C ALA A 81 -15.12 7.45 -8.77
N ARG A 82 -14.21 6.47 -8.88
CA ARG A 82 -13.85 5.84 -10.16
C ARG A 82 -14.97 4.95 -10.73
N MET A 83 -15.87 4.47 -9.88
CA MET A 83 -16.93 3.51 -10.23
C MET A 83 -18.32 4.13 -10.37
N GLY A 84 -18.43 5.44 -10.27
CA GLY A 84 -19.70 6.14 -10.38
C GLY A 84 -20.49 6.26 -9.07
N GLY A 85 -19.81 6.11 -7.93
CA GLY A 85 -20.35 6.35 -6.61
C GLY A 85 -20.29 5.15 -5.66
N MET A 86 -20.58 5.39 -4.38
CA MET A 86 -20.49 4.39 -3.32
C MET A 86 -21.42 3.18 -3.56
N ALA A 87 -22.66 3.42 -4.01
CA ALA A 87 -23.60 2.35 -4.30
C ALA A 87 -23.13 1.41 -5.42
N ALA A 88 -22.44 1.96 -6.46
CA ALA A 88 -21.87 1.16 -7.53
C ALA A 88 -20.70 0.30 -7.02
N LEU A 89 -19.82 0.86 -6.20
CA LEU A 89 -18.72 0.13 -5.55
C LEU A 89 -19.26 -1.02 -4.68
N GLU A 90 -20.21 -0.75 -3.80
CA GLU A 90 -20.78 -1.75 -2.89
C GLU A 90 -21.49 -2.87 -3.66
N LYS A 91 -22.25 -2.54 -4.69
CA LYS A 91 -22.88 -3.52 -5.58
C LYS A 91 -21.86 -4.42 -6.27
N GLN A 92 -20.77 -3.84 -6.78
CA GLN A 92 -19.70 -4.61 -7.42
C GLN A 92 -19.02 -5.54 -6.43
N LEU A 93 -18.65 -5.04 -5.24
CA LEU A 93 -17.98 -5.84 -4.22
C LEU A 93 -18.87 -6.97 -3.69
N ALA A 94 -20.17 -6.71 -3.50
CA ALA A 94 -21.13 -7.75 -3.14
C ALA A 94 -21.29 -8.83 -4.24
N GLY A 95 -21.13 -8.43 -5.51
CA GLY A 95 -21.21 -9.36 -6.65
C GLY A 95 -19.99 -10.28 -6.79
N VAL A 96 -18.83 -9.92 -6.25
CA VAL A 96 -17.57 -10.69 -6.41
C VAL A 96 -17.72 -12.11 -5.88
N ALA A 97 -18.31 -12.30 -4.71
CA ALA A 97 -18.52 -13.62 -4.11
C ALA A 97 -19.38 -14.52 -5.00
N ALA A 98 -20.51 -13.99 -5.48
CA ALA A 98 -21.41 -14.72 -6.37
C ALA A 98 -20.73 -15.08 -7.69
N GLN A 99 -19.96 -14.16 -8.26
CA GLN A 99 -19.20 -14.39 -9.48
C GLN A 99 -18.13 -15.46 -9.31
N MET A 100 -17.39 -15.46 -8.20
CA MET A 100 -16.42 -16.52 -7.89
C MET A 100 -17.11 -17.90 -7.82
N MET A 101 -18.23 -17.99 -7.12
CA MET A 101 -19.00 -19.24 -7.03
C MET A 101 -19.47 -19.72 -8.40
N GLN A 102 -20.01 -18.83 -9.24
CA GLN A 102 -20.46 -19.18 -10.61
C GLN A 102 -19.30 -19.66 -11.50
N GLN A 103 -18.10 -19.14 -11.29
CA GLN A 103 -16.89 -19.55 -12.00
C GLN A 103 -16.19 -20.77 -11.38
N GLY A 104 -16.79 -21.41 -10.38
CA GLY A 104 -16.19 -22.54 -9.68
C GLY A 104 -14.93 -22.19 -8.89
N ILE A 105 -14.72 -20.90 -8.56
CA ILE A 105 -13.55 -20.42 -7.83
C ILE A 105 -13.86 -20.38 -6.34
N SER A 106 -13.02 -21.04 -5.54
CA SER A 106 -13.07 -20.95 -4.07
C SER A 106 -11.71 -20.63 -3.49
N MET A 107 -11.69 -19.75 -2.52
CA MET A 107 -10.49 -19.46 -1.74
C MET A 107 -10.34 -20.54 -0.66
N ILE A 108 -9.16 -21.17 -0.58
CA ILE A 108 -8.89 -22.26 0.35
C ILE A 108 -7.90 -21.86 1.46
N SER A 109 -7.12 -20.84 1.24
CA SER A 109 -6.29 -20.24 2.30
C SER A 109 -5.92 -18.81 1.95
N PHE A 110 -5.73 -18.00 2.98
CA PHE A 110 -5.14 -16.67 2.92
C PHE A 110 -4.25 -16.53 4.15
N LYS A 111 -2.96 -16.25 3.94
CA LYS A 111 -1.98 -16.18 5.04
C LYS A 111 -0.97 -15.07 4.81
N PRO A 112 -0.64 -14.29 5.86
CA PRO A 112 0.56 -13.46 5.85
C PRO A 112 1.81 -14.32 5.65
N THR A 113 2.82 -13.74 4.98
CA THR A 113 4.11 -14.39 4.71
C THR A 113 5.23 -13.34 4.66
N GLY A 114 6.47 -13.79 4.81
CA GLY A 114 7.63 -12.90 4.72
C GLY A 114 7.68 -11.82 5.80
N GLN A 115 8.52 -10.81 5.57
CA GLN A 115 8.70 -9.70 6.51
C GLN A 115 7.86 -8.50 6.09
N PRO A 116 7.03 -7.94 7.00
CA PRO A 116 6.31 -6.70 6.75
C PRO A 116 7.28 -5.51 6.61
N ARG A 117 6.92 -4.53 5.77
CA ARG A 117 7.58 -3.23 5.71
C ARG A 117 6.69 -2.20 6.39
N THR A 118 7.29 -1.26 7.11
CA THR A 118 6.59 -0.34 8.00
C THR A 118 6.93 1.10 7.68
N TYR A 119 5.93 1.97 7.80
CA TYR A 119 6.09 3.40 7.58
C TYR A 119 5.24 4.18 8.57
N GLU A 120 5.72 5.36 8.94
CA GLU A 120 4.93 6.40 9.59
C GLU A 120 4.33 7.31 8.54
N VAL A 121 3.03 7.59 8.66
CA VAL A 121 2.29 8.38 7.65
C VAL A 121 1.33 9.36 8.30
N SER A 122 0.71 10.22 7.47
CA SER A 122 -0.28 11.22 7.88
C SER A 122 0.28 12.18 8.93
N PRO A 123 1.20 13.08 8.55
CA PRO A 123 1.75 14.04 9.49
C PRO A 123 0.66 14.98 10.02
N GLY A 124 0.71 15.23 11.33
CA GLY A 124 -0.09 16.20 12.04
C GLY A 124 0.81 17.18 12.77
N LYS A 125 0.24 18.30 13.21
CA LYS A 125 0.96 19.31 14.03
C LYS A 125 0.65 19.07 15.51
N LYS A 126 1.70 19.10 16.34
CA LYS A 126 1.60 19.00 17.80
C LYS A 126 2.42 20.12 18.43
N ILE A 127 1.82 20.80 19.40
CA ILE A 127 2.54 21.77 20.23
C ILE A 127 3.20 20.99 21.36
N ILE A 128 4.54 21.12 21.44
CA ILE A 128 5.35 20.55 22.53
C ILE A 128 6.09 21.66 23.23
N ARG A 129 6.25 21.55 24.55
CA ARG A 129 6.95 22.55 25.35
C ARG A 129 8.41 22.18 25.45
N GLU A 130 9.26 22.93 24.75
CA GLU A 130 10.72 22.78 24.78
C GLU A 130 11.34 23.97 25.47
N ASN A 131 12.12 23.74 26.52
CA ASN A 131 12.80 24.80 27.30
C ASN A 131 11.85 25.93 27.77
N GLY A 132 10.59 25.59 28.08
CA GLY A 132 9.59 26.55 28.55
C GLY A 132 8.87 27.33 27.44
N VAL A 133 9.21 27.11 26.17
CA VAL A 133 8.56 27.70 24.98
C VAL A 133 7.71 26.67 24.28
N ASP A 134 6.54 27.06 23.84
CA ASP A 134 5.66 26.21 23.04
C ASP A 134 6.15 26.21 21.58
N VAL A 135 6.56 25.03 21.08
CA VAL A 135 7.07 24.82 19.71
C VAL A 135 6.12 23.91 18.95
N GLU A 136 5.72 24.30 17.74
CA GLU A 136 4.93 23.46 16.85
C GLU A 136 5.83 22.44 16.17
N ARG A 137 5.57 21.15 16.40
CA ARG A 137 6.29 20.04 15.78
C ARG A 137 5.38 19.24 14.86
N LEU A 138 5.92 18.82 13.72
CA LEU A 138 5.28 17.86 12.84
C LEU A 138 5.46 16.45 13.42
N VAL A 139 4.37 15.74 13.61
CA VAL A 139 4.38 14.35 14.12
C VAL A 139 3.56 13.46 13.20
N HIS A 140 4.03 12.24 12.97
CA HIS A 140 3.24 11.28 12.23
C HIS A 140 2.16 10.66 13.13
N THR A 141 0.94 10.54 12.63
CA THR A 141 -0.25 10.15 13.40
C THR A 141 -0.69 8.71 13.14
N LYS A 142 -0.23 8.10 12.04
CA LYS A 142 -0.66 6.77 11.62
C LYS A 142 0.52 5.84 11.33
N TRP A 143 0.29 4.56 11.57
CA TRP A 143 1.11 3.46 11.11
C TRP A 143 0.59 2.94 9.76
N LEU A 144 1.50 2.64 8.85
CA LEU A 144 1.24 1.91 7.61
C LEU A 144 2.16 0.70 7.57
N VAL A 145 1.58 -0.49 7.44
CA VAL A 145 2.31 -1.75 7.41
C VAL A 145 1.96 -2.50 6.12
N LEU A 146 2.95 -2.73 5.26
CA LEU A 146 2.82 -3.60 4.09
C LEU A 146 3.01 -5.04 4.54
N VAL A 147 1.96 -5.82 4.59
CA VAL A 147 1.98 -7.22 5.01
C VAL A 147 1.90 -8.12 3.77
N PRO A 148 3.01 -8.78 3.35
CA PRO A 148 2.95 -9.74 2.25
C PRO A 148 2.02 -10.90 2.57
N THR A 149 1.31 -11.40 1.57
CA THR A 149 0.30 -12.47 1.72
C THR A 149 0.41 -13.51 0.61
N VAL A 150 0.01 -14.71 0.92
CA VAL A 150 -0.19 -15.80 -0.05
C VAL A 150 -1.63 -16.29 0.07
N THR A 151 -2.34 -16.28 -1.05
CA THR A 151 -3.69 -16.79 -1.17
C THR A 151 -3.71 -18.00 -2.08
N LYS A 152 -4.41 -19.06 -1.69
CA LYS A 152 -4.62 -20.24 -2.54
C LYS A 152 -6.08 -20.33 -2.97
N PHE A 153 -6.27 -20.54 -4.24
CA PHE A 153 -7.58 -20.74 -4.86
C PHE A 153 -7.69 -22.13 -5.43
N ARG A 154 -8.89 -22.68 -5.39
CA ARG A 154 -9.29 -23.86 -6.12
C ARG A 154 -10.28 -23.45 -7.21
N ILE A 155 -10.02 -23.87 -8.44
CA ILE A 155 -10.88 -23.60 -9.59
C ILE A 155 -11.39 -24.93 -10.13
N LEU A 156 -12.70 -25.09 -10.13
CA LEU A 156 -13.39 -26.21 -10.75
C LEU A 156 -13.83 -25.80 -12.16
N GLN A 157 -13.32 -26.49 -13.16
CA GLN A 157 -13.72 -26.27 -14.55
C GLN A 157 -14.77 -27.31 -14.98
N GLU A 158 -15.80 -26.87 -15.66
CA GLU A 158 -16.82 -27.76 -16.22
C GLU A 158 -16.15 -28.76 -17.17
N GLY A 159 -16.48 -30.07 -17.00
CA GLY A 159 -15.86 -31.15 -17.78
C GLY A 159 -14.48 -31.62 -17.34
N ASN A 160 -13.86 -30.97 -16.35
CA ASN A 160 -12.58 -31.40 -15.79
C ASN A 160 -12.76 -31.88 -14.33
N PRO A 161 -12.57 -33.20 -14.06
CA PRO A 161 -12.74 -33.74 -12.70
C PRO A 161 -11.66 -33.31 -11.72
N ARG A 162 -10.51 -32.77 -12.22
CA ARG A 162 -9.41 -32.33 -11.38
C ARG A 162 -9.44 -30.82 -11.21
N PRO A 163 -9.50 -30.32 -9.96
CA PRO A 163 -9.42 -28.87 -9.73
C PRO A 163 -8.03 -28.33 -10.06
N ILE A 164 -8.00 -27.12 -10.57
CA ILE A 164 -6.76 -26.35 -10.72
C ILE A 164 -6.52 -25.60 -9.42
N LEU A 165 -5.30 -25.69 -8.90
CA LEU A 165 -4.88 -24.94 -7.71
C LEU A 165 -4.00 -23.75 -8.15
N ILE A 166 -4.39 -22.56 -7.74
CA ILE A 166 -3.65 -21.31 -8.01
C ILE A 166 -3.14 -20.74 -6.70
N GLU A 167 -1.85 -20.46 -6.65
CA GLU A 167 -1.24 -19.67 -5.58
C GLU A 167 -1.02 -18.24 -6.08
N SER A 168 -1.56 -17.28 -5.35
CA SER A 168 -1.42 -15.85 -5.61
C SER A 168 -0.60 -15.20 -4.49
N THR A 169 0.54 -14.64 -4.84
CA THR A 169 1.34 -13.78 -3.95
C THR A 169 0.87 -12.35 -4.12
N SER A 170 0.60 -11.67 -3.02
CA SER A 170 0.18 -10.27 -2.97
C SER A 170 0.57 -9.67 -1.60
N TYR A 171 -0.03 -8.56 -1.23
CA TYR A 171 0.14 -7.96 0.09
C TYR A 171 -1.12 -7.17 0.49
N GLN A 172 -1.27 -6.93 1.80
CA GLN A 172 -2.25 -6.00 2.34
C GLN A 172 -1.54 -4.78 2.90
N VAL A 173 -2.05 -3.60 2.61
CA VAL A 173 -1.64 -2.36 3.26
C VAL A 173 -2.53 -2.16 4.48
N ALA A 174 -2.00 -2.43 5.66
CA ALA A 174 -2.70 -2.22 6.92
C ALA A 174 -2.39 -0.81 7.45
N ILE A 175 -3.42 -0.04 7.79
CA ILE A 175 -3.32 1.35 8.25
C ILE A 175 -4.12 1.50 9.53
N SER A 176 -3.51 2.08 10.57
CA SER A 176 -4.15 2.41 11.84
C SER A 176 -3.65 3.74 12.37
N ASP A 177 -4.48 4.44 13.14
CA ASP A 177 -3.99 5.53 13.99
C ASP A 177 -3.02 5.00 15.03
N LYS A 178 -1.98 5.78 15.37
CA LYS A 178 -1.06 5.43 16.45
C LYS A 178 -1.86 5.23 17.75
N ASN A 179 -1.54 4.17 18.47
CA ASN A 179 -2.19 3.78 19.74
C ASN A 179 -3.65 3.27 19.63
N ALA A 180 -4.23 3.15 18.43
CA ALA A 180 -5.59 2.64 18.28
C ALA A 180 -5.65 1.14 17.98
N ASN A 181 -4.68 0.59 17.24
CA ASN A 181 -4.69 -0.80 16.74
C ASN A 181 -6.00 -1.18 15.99
N ASP A 182 -6.71 -0.19 15.47
CA ASP A 182 -7.90 -0.36 14.64
C ASP A 182 -7.51 -0.31 13.16
N TRP A 183 -7.26 -1.48 12.60
CA TRP A 183 -6.67 -1.62 11.27
C TRP A 183 -7.72 -1.56 10.17
N THR A 184 -7.46 -0.70 9.18
CA THR A 184 -8.13 -0.67 7.88
C THR A 184 -7.18 -1.14 6.79
N PHE A 185 -7.72 -1.61 5.65
CA PHE A 185 -6.91 -2.29 4.65
C PHE A 185 -7.08 -1.71 3.25
N ILE A 186 -5.99 -1.82 2.45
CA ILE A 186 -6.01 -1.65 1.00
C ILE A 186 -5.41 -2.92 0.39
N ASP A 187 -6.10 -3.53 -0.57
CA ASP A 187 -5.56 -4.67 -1.30
C ASP A 187 -4.44 -4.24 -2.25
N GLY A 188 -3.30 -4.92 -2.15
CA GLY A 188 -2.10 -4.61 -2.90
C GLY A 188 -2.03 -5.17 -4.32
N ALA A 189 -2.97 -6.03 -4.73
CA ALA A 189 -2.87 -6.79 -5.98
C ALA A 189 -2.73 -5.93 -7.25
N SER A 190 -3.30 -4.72 -7.25
CA SER A 190 -3.23 -3.77 -8.38
C SER A 190 -2.69 -2.39 -8.01
N LEU A 191 -2.17 -2.25 -6.80
CA LEU A 191 -1.74 -0.99 -6.23
C LEU A 191 -0.38 -0.55 -6.80
N LYS A 192 -0.25 0.73 -7.11
CA LYS A 192 1.00 1.36 -7.52
C LYS A 192 1.56 2.23 -6.39
N PRO A 193 2.89 2.44 -6.30
CA PRO A 193 3.47 3.37 -5.32
C PRO A 193 2.84 4.78 -5.38
N SER A 194 2.51 5.27 -6.57
CA SER A 194 1.83 6.55 -6.77
C SER A 194 0.44 6.62 -6.13
N ASP A 195 -0.28 5.50 -6.07
CA ASP A 195 -1.62 5.46 -5.45
C ASP A 195 -1.52 5.68 -3.94
N LEU A 196 -0.55 5.02 -3.29
CA LEU A 196 -0.30 5.21 -1.86
C LEU A 196 0.23 6.61 -1.55
N ARG A 197 1.20 7.11 -2.34
CA ARG A 197 1.71 8.48 -2.17
C ARG A 197 0.63 9.54 -2.39
N GLY A 198 -0.34 9.27 -3.25
CA GLY A 198 -1.49 10.14 -3.42
C GLY A 198 -2.36 10.25 -2.17
N ILE A 199 -2.35 9.24 -1.27
CA ILE A 199 -3.06 9.27 0.02
C ILE A 199 -2.13 9.75 1.13
N PHE A 200 -0.89 9.26 1.14
CA PHE A 200 0.11 9.49 2.16
C PHE A 200 1.35 10.14 1.54
N ILE A 201 1.35 11.46 1.45
CA ILE A 201 2.40 12.25 0.77
C ILE A 201 3.78 12.12 1.41
N THR A 202 3.86 11.63 2.65
CA THR A 202 5.10 11.40 3.39
C THR A 202 5.80 10.09 3.05
N LEU A 203 5.18 9.22 2.25
CA LEU A 203 5.83 7.98 1.83
C LEU A 203 7.03 8.26 0.91
N PRO A 204 8.17 7.55 1.11
CA PRO A 204 9.37 7.73 0.29
C PRO A 204 9.10 7.57 -1.21
N GLN A 205 9.84 8.32 -2.03
CA GLN A 205 9.69 8.25 -3.48
C GLN A 205 10.21 6.91 -4.04
N ASP A 206 11.19 6.34 -3.40
CA ASP A 206 11.85 5.07 -3.71
C ASP A 206 11.23 3.87 -3.00
N MET A 207 10.06 4.06 -2.35
CA MET A 207 9.41 2.94 -1.68
C MET A 207 9.11 1.80 -2.67
N GLU A 208 9.51 0.60 -2.29
CA GLU A 208 9.21 -0.62 -3.04
C GLU A 208 7.97 -1.31 -2.44
N LEU A 209 7.08 -1.75 -3.31
CA LEU A 209 5.96 -2.59 -2.93
C LEU A 209 6.36 -4.07 -2.94
N PRO A 210 5.77 -4.92 -2.07
CA PRO A 210 5.98 -6.36 -2.14
C PRO A 210 5.56 -6.91 -3.51
N PRO A 211 6.23 -7.99 -3.99
CA PRO A 211 5.94 -8.57 -5.30
C PRO A 211 4.53 -9.15 -5.37
N VAL A 212 3.92 -9.04 -6.55
CA VAL A 212 2.61 -9.61 -6.87
C VAL A 212 2.78 -10.62 -7.99
N GLY A 213 2.15 -11.78 -7.86
CA GLY A 213 2.24 -12.83 -8.87
C GLY A 213 1.21 -13.94 -8.67
N LYS A 214 1.03 -14.75 -9.72
CA LYS A 214 0.15 -15.94 -9.67
C LYS A 214 0.88 -17.10 -10.34
N ARG A 215 0.71 -18.28 -9.77
CA ARG A 215 1.22 -19.53 -10.35
C ARG A 215 0.25 -20.67 -10.09
N GLU A 216 0.19 -21.59 -11.03
CA GLU A 216 -0.45 -22.89 -10.82
C GLU A 216 0.44 -23.76 -9.92
N ILE A 217 -0.19 -24.44 -8.96
CA ILE A 217 0.47 -25.40 -8.08
C ILE A 217 -0.20 -26.77 -8.28
N ARG A 218 0.59 -27.83 -8.19
CA ARG A 218 0.14 -29.21 -8.30
C ARG A 218 -0.07 -29.84 -6.94
#